data_d725f05077eccd8b40aa17f145fd8738
#
_entry.id   d725f05077eccd8b40aa17f145fd8738
#
_cell.length_a   1.000
_cell.length_b   1.000
_cell.length_c   1.000
_cell.angle_alpha   90.00
_cell.angle_beta   90.00
_cell.angle_gamma   90.00
#
_symmetry.space_group_name_H-M   'P 1'
#
loop_
_entity.id
_entity.type
_entity.pdbx_description
1 polymer ?
#
loop_
_entity_poly.entity_id
_entity_poly.type
_entity_poly.pdbx_seq_one_letter_code
_entity_poly.pdbx_strand_id
1 'polypeptide(L)'
;MNTFQIHLNDNAFKQYYNHDWNKTYSAFRLECETFPGLTARDGYYTKKEFIALQQLADSLGVEIIPEIDVPAHSLALTQYKPEIGSEEYGMDHLDLFKPETYEFVDALFREYLEGRNPVFTGKRVHIGTDEYSNKKQDVVEKFRAFTDHYIRFVEGFGKQACVWGALTHAKGETPVKSENVLMSAWYNGYADPKEMIKQGYDLISIPDGYLYIVPAAGYYYDYLNTEMLYKEWTPAHVGKEVFPEKHKQIKGGMFAVWNDHAGNGISTKDIHYRVFPAMQTLAVKMWTGKDCTVPYADFNSARMAISEAPGVNVAGRIGTEPRAVYNLETLKPGMETGLKEIGYHYTVSFDIKAEAEEKGTELFRSPDAVFYLSDPASGKLGFIRDGYLNTFNYQFYPEETASVTITGDEKSTRLYIDGKLKEDLAIRKQYFNGGKDSMNYVRTLVFPLEKAGNFKSSIRNVEVLNYCKPEM
;
A
#
# COMPACT_ATOMS: atom_id res chain seq x y z
N MET A 1 -7.38 -12.36 -11.03
CA MET A 1 -7.85 -11.85 -9.72
C MET A 1 -9.33 -11.58 -9.84
N ASN A 2 -10.13 -11.99 -8.87
CA ASN A 2 -11.59 -11.86 -8.91
C ASN A 2 -12.18 -11.31 -7.61
N THR A 3 -11.33 -10.89 -6.67
CA THR A 3 -11.74 -10.34 -5.38
C THR A 3 -10.76 -9.25 -4.96
N PHE A 4 -11.30 -8.17 -4.39
CA PHE A 4 -10.54 -7.09 -3.79
C PHE A 4 -11.12 -6.74 -2.43
N GLN A 5 -10.35 -6.90 -1.36
CA GLN A 5 -10.73 -6.52 0.00
C GLN A 5 -10.29 -5.09 0.24
N ILE A 6 -11.18 -4.25 0.74
CA ILE A 6 -10.89 -2.85 1.08
C ILE A 6 -11.00 -2.70 2.60
N HIS A 7 -9.86 -2.41 3.22
CA HIS A 7 -9.71 -2.12 4.65
C HIS A 7 -10.08 -0.66 4.91
N LEU A 8 -11.19 -0.39 5.60
CA LEU A 8 -11.82 0.93 5.69
C LEU A 8 -11.42 1.73 6.92
N ASN A 9 -10.82 1.09 7.93
CA ASN A 9 -10.32 1.78 9.12
C ASN A 9 -9.03 1.17 9.62
N ASP A 10 -8.12 2.02 10.06
CA ASP A 10 -6.87 1.63 10.72
C ASP A 10 -6.23 2.83 11.42
N ASN A 11 -5.09 2.58 12.05
CA ASN A 11 -4.28 3.58 12.73
C ASN A 11 -2.78 3.33 12.56
N ALA A 12 -2.03 4.41 12.65
CA ALA A 12 -0.57 4.36 12.70
C ALA A 12 -0.06 3.92 14.07
N PHE A 13 1.22 3.59 14.15
CA PHE A 13 1.87 3.22 15.41
C PHE A 13 2.07 4.45 16.33
N LYS A 14 1.55 4.36 17.54
CA LYS A 14 1.61 5.40 18.58
C LYS A 14 3.01 5.95 18.85
N GLN A 15 4.05 5.13 18.73
CA GLN A 15 5.43 5.55 18.97
C GLN A 15 5.90 6.69 18.07
N TYR A 16 5.37 6.84 16.88
CA TYR A 16 5.70 7.94 15.96
C TYR A 16 4.97 9.23 16.29
N TYR A 17 4.04 9.19 17.26
CA TYR A 17 3.19 10.32 17.70
C TYR A 17 3.38 10.63 19.18
N ASN A 18 4.63 10.58 19.67
CA ASN A 18 5.00 10.82 21.06
C ASN A 18 4.28 9.91 22.07
N HIS A 19 3.94 8.69 21.69
CA HIS A 19 3.16 7.73 22.49
C HIS A 19 1.80 8.26 22.95
N ASP A 20 1.20 9.18 22.21
CA ASP A 20 -0.07 9.82 22.52
C ASP A 20 -1.17 9.34 21.55
N TRP A 21 -2.13 8.57 22.04
CA TRP A 21 -3.23 8.08 21.24
C TRP A 21 -4.09 9.19 20.60
N ASN A 22 -4.21 10.35 21.25
CA ASN A 22 -4.98 11.46 20.69
C ASN A 22 -4.29 12.15 19.50
N LYS A 23 -2.96 11.97 19.39
CA LYS A 23 -2.16 12.49 18.26
C LYS A 23 -1.88 11.44 17.21
N THR A 24 -2.04 10.15 17.56
CA THR A 24 -1.81 9.05 16.64
C THR A 24 -2.78 9.14 15.47
N TYR A 25 -2.23 9.09 14.27
CA TYR A 25 -3.03 9.13 13.06
C TYR A 25 -3.94 7.90 12.99
N SER A 26 -5.21 8.13 12.68
CA SER A 26 -6.20 7.09 12.41
C SER A 26 -7.22 7.59 11.39
N ALA A 27 -7.90 6.68 10.72
CA ALA A 27 -8.89 7.04 9.74
C ALA A 27 -10.02 6.02 9.64
N PHE A 28 -11.22 6.51 9.39
CA PHE A 28 -12.36 5.74 8.88
C PHE A 28 -12.70 6.26 7.48
N ARG A 29 -12.54 5.45 6.45
CA ARG A 29 -12.48 5.86 5.04
C ARG A 29 -13.80 5.75 4.28
N LEU A 30 -14.93 5.61 4.96
CA LEU A 30 -16.25 5.60 4.34
C LEU A 30 -17.15 6.64 4.97
N GLU A 31 -17.93 7.34 4.15
CA GLU A 31 -18.92 8.31 4.61
C GLU A 31 -19.89 7.69 5.63
N CYS A 32 -19.99 8.32 6.81
CA CYS A 32 -20.81 7.88 7.91
C CYS A 32 -21.76 9.00 8.35
N GLU A 33 -23.07 8.75 8.23
CA GLU A 33 -24.12 9.67 8.62
C GLU A 33 -24.62 9.41 10.05
N THR A 34 -24.61 8.14 10.49
CA THR A 34 -24.99 7.74 11.84
C THR A 34 -24.08 8.39 12.89
N PHE A 35 -22.80 8.56 12.55
CA PHE A 35 -21.80 9.18 13.43
C PHE A 35 -21.12 10.36 12.73
N PRO A 36 -21.77 11.55 12.69
CA PRO A 36 -21.23 12.73 12.03
C PRO A 36 -19.87 13.14 12.60
N GLY A 37 -18.85 13.20 11.74
CA GLY A 37 -17.46 13.50 12.15
C GLY A 37 -16.56 12.29 12.35
N LEU A 38 -17.06 11.06 12.25
CA LEU A 38 -16.24 9.84 12.22
C LEU A 38 -15.43 9.72 10.92
N THR A 39 -16.05 10.07 9.79
CA THR A 39 -15.41 10.01 8.47
C THR A 39 -14.13 10.86 8.44
N ALA A 40 -13.05 10.28 7.93
CA ALA A 40 -11.76 10.97 7.77
C ALA A 40 -11.88 12.20 6.85
N ARG A 41 -11.12 13.27 7.17
CA ARG A 41 -11.18 14.55 6.42
C ARG A 41 -10.16 14.63 5.29
N ASP A 42 -9.14 13.81 5.32
CA ASP A 42 -8.01 13.81 4.38
C ASP A 42 -8.16 12.80 3.24
N GLY A 43 -9.33 12.19 3.09
CA GLY A 43 -9.71 11.28 2.02
C GLY A 43 -10.63 10.18 2.52
N TYR A 44 -11.72 9.95 1.79
CA TYR A 44 -12.72 8.92 2.06
C TYR A 44 -13.53 8.64 0.80
N TYR A 45 -14.25 7.53 0.81
CA TYR A 45 -15.28 7.25 -0.19
C TYR A 45 -16.62 7.78 0.29
N THR A 46 -17.33 8.54 -0.52
CA THR A 46 -18.76 8.76 -0.30
C THR A 46 -19.50 7.43 -0.48
N LYS A 47 -20.66 7.26 0.15
CA LYS A 47 -21.51 6.07 -0.06
C LYS A 47 -21.82 5.84 -1.54
N LYS A 48 -22.09 6.92 -2.27
CA LYS A 48 -22.35 6.89 -3.72
C LYS A 48 -21.16 6.40 -4.52
N GLU A 49 -19.97 6.89 -4.24
CA GLU A 49 -18.74 6.47 -4.92
C GLU A 49 -18.42 5.01 -4.59
N PHE A 50 -18.59 4.60 -3.34
CA PHE A 50 -18.34 3.22 -2.93
C PHE A 50 -19.29 2.22 -3.59
N ILE A 51 -20.59 2.56 -3.71
CA ILE A 51 -21.56 1.77 -4.45
C ILE A 51 -21.18 1.69 -5.92
N ALA A 52 -20.82 2.82 -6.55
CA ALA A 52 -20.40 2.86 -7.96
C ALA A 52 -19.13 2.03 -8.22
N LEU A 53 -18.18 2.06 -7.29
CA LEU A 53 -16.96 1.25 -7.34
C LEU A 53 -17.27 -0.25 -7.29
N GLN A 54 -18.18 -0.68 -6.39
CA GLN A 54 -18.61 -2.07 -6.31
C GLN A 54 -19.34 -2.52 -7.58
N GLN A 55 -20.21 -1.66 -8.13
CA GLN A 55 -20.91 -1.94 -9.39
C GLN A 55 -19.94 -2.07 -10.59
N LEU A 56 -18.92 -1.19 -10.65
CA LEU A 56 -17.89 -1.30 -11.67
C LEU A 56 -17.11 -2.60 -11.53
N ALA A 57 -16.67 -2.93 -10.31
CA ALA A 57 -15.96 -4.17 -10.03
C ALA A 57 -16.77 -5.41 -10.43
N ASP A 58 -18.04 -5.45 -10.04
CA ASP A 58 -18.97 -6.54 -10.39
C ASP A 58 -19.12 -6.70 -11.91
N SER A 59 -19.23 -5.59 -12.66
CA SER A 59 -19.27 -5.60 -14.12
C SER A 59 -18.01 -6.19 -14.77
N LEU A 60 -16.89 -6.16 -14.05
CA LEU A 60 -15.59 -6.73 -14.46
C LEU A 60 -15.33 -8.13 -13.88
N GLY A 61 -16.30 -8.71 -13.16
CA GLY A 61 -16.18 -10.00 -12.52
C GLY A 61 -15.28 -9.98 -11.26
N VAL A 62 -15.17 -8.82 -10.62
CA VAL A 62 -14.41 -8.63 -9.36
C VAL A 62 -15.37 -8.30 -8.23
N GLU A 63 -15.35 -9.07 -7.16
CA GLU A 63 -16.08 -8.73 -5.94
C GLU A 63 -15.24 -7.82 -5.05
N ILE A 64 -15.83 -6.71 -4.58
CA ILE A 64 -15.25 -5.92 -3.50
C ILE A 64 -15.79 -6.43 -2.17
N ILE A 65 -14.89 -6.80 -1.26
CA ILE A 65 -15.20 -7.15 0.13
C ILE A 65 -14.88 -5.93 0.99
N PRO A 66 -15.87 -5.18 1.49
CA PRO A 66 -15.62 -4.12 2.45
C PRO A 66 -15.22 -4.70 3.79
N GLU A 67 -14.25 -4.09 4.44
CA GLU A 67 -13.80 -4.46 5.77
C GLU A 67 -13.93 -3.28 6.73
N ILE A 68 -14.62 -3.51 7.84
CA ILE A 68 -14.55 -2.68 9.04
C ILE A 68 -13.86 -3.53 10.10
N ASP A 69 -12.63 -3.19 10.42
CA ASP A 69 -11.82 -3.97 11.35
C ASP A 69 -12.11 -3.57 12.79
N VAL A 70 -12.60 -4.55 13.52
CA VAL A 70 -12.94 -4.49 14.95
C VAL A 70 -12.66 -5.86 15.58
N PRO A 71 -12.29 -5.96 16.87
CA PRO A 71 -12.23 -4.90 17.88
C PRO A 71 -10.84 -4.27 18.08
N ALA A 72 -9.78 -4.75 17.40
CA ALA A 72 -8.50 -4.06 17.29
C ALA A 72 -8.53 -3.09 16.09
N HIS A 73 -7.42 -2.39 15.78
CA HIS A 73 -7.33 -1.43 14.68
C HIS A 73 -8.44 -0.35 14.69
N SER A 74 -8.98 -0.09 15.88
CA SER A 74 -10.22 0.67 16.09
C SER A 74 -9.98 2.11 16.57
N LEU A 75 -8.75 2.64 16.47
CA LEU A 75 -8.43 3.97 17.02
C LEU A 75 -9.30 5.09 16.43
N ALA A 76 -9.68 5.01 15.16
CA ALA A 76 -10.59 5.99 14.56
C ALA A 76 -11.96 6.01 15.26
N LEU A 77 -12.46 4.85 15.68
CA LEU A 77 -13.72 4.70 16.39
C LEU A 77 -13.59 5.22 17.83
N THR A 78 -12.51 4.90 18.50
CA THR A 78 -12.28 5.31 19.89
C THR A 78 -11.83 6.76 20.04
N GLN A 79 -11.19 7.36 19.04
CA GLN A 79 -10.96 8.82 19.01
C GLN A 79 -12.27 9.58 18.84
N TYR A 80 -13.23 9.01 18.10
CA TYR A 80 -14.57 9.58 17.97
C TYR A 80 -15.40 9.42 19.25
N LYS A 81 -15.37 8.22 19.86
CA LYS A 81 -16.10 7.88 21.09
C LYS A 81 -15.15 7.22 22.12
N PRO A 82 -14.39 8.01 22.88
CA PRO A 82 -13.36 7.48 23.80
C PRO A 82 -13.88 6.46 24.83
N GLU A 83 -15.16 6.56 25.19
CA GLU A 83 -15.79 5.69 26.21
C GLU A 83 -15.79 4.21 25.81
N ILE A 84 -15.76 3.89 24.51
CA ILE A 84 -15.74 2.49 24.02
C ILE A 84 -14.31 1.94 23.90
N GLY A 85 -13.29 2.74 24.11
CA GLY A 85 -11.89 2.33 24.05
C GLY A 85 -11.45 1.54 25.28
N SER A 86 -10.45 0.67 25.10
CA SER A 86 -9.85 -0.10 26.18
C SER A 86 -8.73 0.70 26.86
N GLU A 87 -8.89 1.02 28.13
CA GLU A 87 -7.83 1.62 28.94
C GLU A 87 -6.69 0.64 29.16
N GLU A 88 -6.98 -0.64 29.25
CA GLU A 88 -6.00 -1.70 29.59
C GLU A 88 -5.13 -2.10 28.39
N TYR A 89 -5.70 -2.23 27.20
CA TYR A 89 -4.99 -2.75 26.02
C TYR A 89 -4.56 -1.67 25.04
N GLY A 90 -5.07 -0.46 25.18
CA GLY A 90 -4.79 0.69 24.34
C GLY A 90 -6.05 1.17 23.62
N MET A 91 -6.04 2.46 23.26
CA MET A 91 -7.20 3.09 22.61
C MET A 91 -7.42 2.62 21.17
N ASP A 92 -6.51 1.89 20.59
CA ASP A 92 -6.67 1.19 19.30
C ASP A 92 -7.48 -0.12 19.43
N HIS A 93 -7.93 -0.46 20.65
CA HIS A 93 -8.76 -1.62 20.95
C HIS A 93 -10.09 -1.18 21.57
N LEU A 94 -11.19 -1.82 21.17
CA LEU A 94 -12.49 -1.63 21.79
C LEU A 94 -12.55 -2.38 23.15
N ASP A 95 -13.26 -1.83 24.12
CA ASP A 95 -13.53 -2.50 25.39
C ASP A 95 -14.74 -3.43 25.24
N LEU A 96 -14.50 -4.74 25.23
CA LEU A 96 -15.52 -5.77 24.99
C LEU A 96 -16.40 -6.07 26.21
N PHE A 97 -16.16 -5.43 27.35
CA PHE A 97 -16.99 -5.56 28.54
C PHE A 97 -18.09 -4.50 28.61
N LYS A 98 -18.04 -3.48 27.73
CA LYS A 98 -19.00 -2.37 27.68
C LYS A 98 -20.13 -2.64 26.70
N PRO A 99 -21.39 -2.61 27.12
CA PRO A 99 -22.54 -2.70 26.21
C PRO A 99 -22.51 -1.63 25.10
N GLU A 100 -22.05 -0.42 25.43
CA GLU A 100 -21.95 0.73 24.53
C GLU A 100 -21.04 0.45 23.33
N THR A 101 -20.07 -0.45 23.48
CA THR A 101 -19.21 -0.92 22.37
C THR A 101 -20.05 -1.64 21.33
N TYR A 102 -20.91 -2.55 21.76
CA TYR A 102 -21.78 -3.31 20.85
C TYR A 102 -22.84 -2.41 20.22
N GLU A 103 -23.45 -1.52 20.99
CA GLU A 103 -24.43 -0.55 20.47
C GLU A 103 -23.81 0.31 19.35
N PHE A 104 -22.56 0.77 19.54
CA PHE A 104 -21.85 1.58 18.56
C PHE A 104 -21.52 0.78 17.31
N VAL A 105 -20.92 -0.40 17.44
CA VAL A 105 -20.51 -1.24 16.30
C VAL A 105 -21.72 -1.77 15.54
N ASP A 106 -22.80 -2.16 16.24
CA ASP A 106 -24.06 -2.55 15.62
C ASP A 106 -24.63 -1.42 14.75
N ALA A 107 -24.70 -0.19 15.29
CA ALA A 107 -25.21 0.96 14.57
C ALA A 107 -24.32 1.29 13.33
N LEU A 108 -23.00 1.16 13.47
CA LEU A 108 -22.06 1.38 12.38
C LEU A 108 -22.26 0.36 11.23
N PHE A 109 -22.34 -0.93 11.53
CA PHE A 109 -22.60 -1.95 10.51
C PHE A 109 -23.99 -1.82 9.89
N ARG A 110 -25.03 -1.51 10.68
CA ARG A 110 -26.39 -1.29 10.17
C ARG A 110 -26.44 -0.21 9.11
N GLU A 111 -25.69 0.88 9.28
CA GLU A 111 -25.64 1.98 8.29
C GLU A 111 -25.30 1.51 6.88
N TYR A 112 -24.45 0.49 6.76
CA TYR A 112 -23.98 -0.01 5.46
C TYR A 112 -24.68 -1.28 5.00
N LEU A 113 -25.32 -2.02 5.91
CA LEU A 113 -25.95 -3.31 5.63
C LEU A 113 -27.47 -3.25 5.53
N GLU A 114 -28.10 -2.27 6.19
CA GLU A 114 -29.57 -2.21 6.31
C GLU A 114 -30.22 -1.52 5.12
N GLY A 115 -31.51 -1.87 4.89
CA GLY A 115 -32.35 -1.25 3.88
C GLY A 115 -32.42 -2.02 2.57
N ARG A 116 -33.28 -1.50 1.66
CA ARG A 116 -33.51 -2.12 0.35
C ARG A 116 -32.29 -2.06 -0.59
N ASN A 117 -31.51 -1.01 -0.47
CA ASN A 117 -30.30 -0.78 -1.26
C ASN A 117 -29.13 -0.48 -0.32
N PRO A 118 -28.55 -1.51 0.31
CA PRO A 118 -27.44 -1.31 1.25
C PRO A 118 -26.19 -0.77 0.55
N VAL A 119 -25.35 -0.08 1.29
CA VAL A 119 -24.06 0.44 0.77
C VAL A 119 -23.11 -0.71 0.42
N PHE A 120 -23.06 -1.75 1.25
CA PHE A 120 -22.30 -2.97 0.96
C PHE A 120 -23.15 -3.87 0.06
N THR A 121 -22.94 -3.77 -1.25
CA THR A 121 -23.75 -4.49 -2.24
C THR A 121 -23.29 -5.92 -2.45
N GLY A 122 -22.00 -6.23 -2.22
CA GLY A 122 -21.40 -7.55 -2.41
C GLY A 122 -21.97 -8.64 -1.51
N LYS A 123 -21.56 -9.88 -1.76
CA LYS A 123 -22.02 -11.05 -0.99
C LYS A 123 -21.31 -11.21 0.34
N ARG A 124 -20.12 -10.66 0.47
CA ARG A 124 -19.20 -10.83 1.61
C ARG A 124 -18.93 -9.51 2.31
N VAL A 125 -18.73 -9.58 3.62
CA VAL A 125 -18.30 -8.46 4.46
C VAL A 125 -17.24 -8.98 5.43
N HIS A 126 -16.13 -8.28 5.53
CA HIS A 126 -15.07 -8.61 6.47
C HIS A 126 -15.22 -7.79 7.75
N ILE A 127 -15.16 -8.45 8.88
CA ILE A 127 -15.40 -7.87 10.22
C ILE A 127 -14.09 -7.70 11.01
N GLY A 128 -12.94 -7.90 10.37
CA GLY A 128 -11.64 -7.84 11.04
C GLY A 128 -11.39 -9.05 11.93
N THR A 129 -11.32 -8.82 13.23
CA THR A 129 -11.17 -9.80 14.33
C THR A 129 -9.81 -10.47 14.40
N ASP A 130 -8.76 -9.67 14.27
CA ASP A 130 -7.37 -10.05 14.53
C ASP A 130 -6.81 -9.37 15.82
N GLU A 131 -5.57 -9.52 16.04
CA GLU A 131 -4.65 -8.82 16.96
C GLU A 131 -5.21 -8.32 18.32
N TYR A 132 -6.26 -8.96 18.85
CA TYR A 132 -6.77 -8.62 20.17
C TYR A 132 -5.96 -9.31 21.30
N SER A 133 -6.01 -8.74 22.51
CA SER A 133 -5.24 -9.27 23.64
C SER A 133 -5.71 -10.67 24.07
N ASN A 134 -4.74 -11.56 24.32
CA ASN A 134 -4.96 -12.89 24.93
C ASN A 134 -4.35 -13.05 26.33
N LYS A 135 -3.99 -11.95 26.98
CA LYS A 135 -3.30 -11.98 28.29
C LYS A 135 -4.16 -12.49 29.44
N LYS A 136 -5.48 -12.39 29.30
CA LYS A 136 -6.46 -12.83 30.31
C LYS A 136 -7.52 -13.70 29.67
N GLN A 137 -7.91 -14.79 30.33
CA GLN A 137 -8.87 -15.74 29.78
C GLN A 137 -10.25 -15.14 29.61
N ASP A 138 -10.72 -14.30 30.52
CA ASP A 138 -12.01 -13.61 30.41
C ASP A 138 -12.07 -12.68 29.19
N VAL A 139 -10.96 -12.04 28.86
CA VAL A 139 -10.81 -11.21 27.65
C VAL A 139 -10.86 -12.08 26.40
N VAL A 140 -10.17 -13.22 26.40
CA VAL A 140 -10.23 -14.21 25.30
C VAL A 140 -11.68 -14.67 25.07
N GLU A 141 -12.40 -15.02 26.14
CA GLU A 141 -13.80 -15.46 26.01
C GLU A 141 -14.70 -14.33 25.48
N LYS A 142 -14.46 -13.08 25.88
CA LYS A 142 -15.18 -11.91 25.35
C LYS A 142 -14.85 -11.69 23.87
N PHE A 143 -13.58 -11.80 23.46
CA PHE A 143 -13.17 -11.68 22.06
C PHE A 143 -13.84 -12.77 21.19
N ARG A 144 -13.89 -14.00 21.68
CA ARG A 144 -14.57 -15.10 20.98
C ARG A 144 -16.06 -14.86 20.85
N ALA A 145 -16.70 -14.40 21.93
CA ALA A 145 -18.12 -14.03 21.92
C ALA A 145 -18.41 -12.87 20.95
N PHE A 146 -17.54 -11.87 20.90
CA PHE A 146 -17.60 -10.75 19.96
C PHE A 146 -17.51 -11.23 18.53
N THR A 147 -16.53 -12.09 18.22
CA THR A 147 -16.34 -12.66 16.88
C THR A 147 -17.58 -13.45 16.44
N ASP A 148 -18.12 -14.34 17.29
CA ASP A 148 -19.33 -15.10 16.98
C ASP A 148 -20.53 -14.19 16.77
N HIS A 149 -20.68 -13.16 17.62
CA HIS A 149 -21.75 -12.19 17.51
C HIS A 149 -21.75 -11.48 16.14
N TYR A 150 -20.61 -10.94 15.70
CA TYR A 150 -20.56 -10.20 14.43
C TYR A 150 -20.57 -11.11 13.20
N ILE A 151 -20.11 -12.34 13.27
CA ILE A 151 -20.36 -13.33 12.23
C ILE A 151 -21.87 -13.49 12.00
N ARG A 152 -22.63 -13.74 13.07
CA ARG A 152 -24.09 -13.92 13.00
C ARG A 152 -24.83 -12.64 12.65
N PHE A 153 -24.33 -11.51 13.12
CA PHE A 153 -24.91 -10.20 12.82
C PHE A 153 -24.86 -9.92 11.30
N VAL A 154 -23.71 -10.08 10.68
CA VAL A 154 -23.52 -9.89 9.24
C VAL A 154 -24.35 -10.91 8.43
N GLU A 155 -24.40 -12.15 8.87
CA GLU A 155 -25.25 -13.17 8.25
C GLU A 155 -26.74 -12.85 8.34
N GLY A 156 -27.18 -12.18 9.40
CA GLY A 156 -28.54 -11.68 9.55
C GLY A 156 -28.99 -10.73 8.43
N PHE A 157 -28.06 -10.10 7.73
CA PHE A 157 -28.29 -9.29 6.53
C PHE A 157 -28.09 -10.05 5.21
N GLY A 158 -27.97 -11.39 5.28
CA GLY A 158 -27.79 -12.25 4.09
C GLY A 158 -26.38 -12.20 3.48
N LYS A 159 -25.38 -11.73 4.23
CA LYS A 159 -23.98 -11.69 3.81
C LYS A 159 -23.20 -12.87 4.37
N GLN A 160 -22.14 -13.29 3.68
CA GLN A 160 -21.13 -14.20 4.23
C GLN A 160 -20.12 -13.39 5.03
N ALA A 161 -19.88 -13.78 6.28
CA ALA A 161 -18.87 -13.16 7.11
C ALA A 161 -17.46 -13.62 6.70
N CYS A 162 -16.52 -12.65 6.62
CA CYS A 162 -15.10 -12.89 6.50
C CYS A 162 -14.39 -12.38 7.76
N VAL A 163 -13.35 -13.11 8.21
CA VAL A 163 -12.59 -12.80 9.44
C VAL A 163 -11.11 -12.97 9.21
N TRP A 164 -10.29 -12.23 9.93
CA TRP A 164 -8.87 -12.57 10.11
C TRP A 164 -8.74 -13.76 11.06
N GLY A 165 -7.76 -14.60 10.81
CA GLY A 165 -7.49 -15.74 11.66
C GLY A 165 -6.85 -15.33 12.97
N ALA A 166 -7.55 -15.58 14.12
CA ALA A 166 -7.07 -15.25 15.46
C ALA A 166 -7.39 -16.32 16.53
N LEU A 167 -8.08 -17.41 16.17
CA LEU A 167 -8.67 -18.32 17.18
C LEU A 167 -7.70 -19.33 17.79
N THR A 168 -6.50 -19.51 17.23
CA THR A 168 -5.42 -20.24 17.91
C THR A 168 -4.75 -19.34 18.96
N HIS A 169 -4.58 -18.04 18.65
CA HIS A 169 -4.09 -17.02 19.60
C HIS A 169 -5.09 -16.78 20.73
N ALA A 170 -6.37 -16.64 20.39
CA ALA A 170 -7.48 -16.50 21.34
C ALA A 170 -8.09 -17.86 21.69
N LYS A 171 -7.26 -18.77 22.25
CA LYS A 171 -7.71 -20.10 22.66
C LYS A 171 -8.64 -20.05 23.86
N GLY A 172 -9.88 -20.50 23.69
CA GLY A 172 -10.92 -20.43 24.73
C GLY A 172 -12.05 -21.43 24.49
N GLU A 173 -13.01 -21.43 25.40
CA GLU A 173 -14.15 -22.36 25.44
C GLU A 173 -15.40 -21.79 24.74
N THR A 174 -15.54 -20.47 24.66
CA THR A 174 -16.68 -19.82 24.00
C THR A 174 -16.70 -20.22 22.53
N PRO A 175 -17.79 -20.86 22.04
CA PRO A 175 -17.85 -21.31 20.66
C PRO A 175 -17.92 -20.14 19.70
N VAL A 176 -17.25 -20.28 18.55
CA VAL A 176 -17.31 -19.34 17.44
C VAL A 176 -17.81 -20.07 16.22
N LYS A 177 -18.81 -19.54 15.54
CA LYS A 177 -19.38 -20.12 14.32
C LYS A 177 -18.32 -20.23 13.23
N SER A 178 -18.23 -21.40 12.60
CA SER A 178 -17.30 -21.66 11.50
C SER A 178 -17.99 -21.95 10.16
N GLU A 179 -19.22 -22.48 10.21
CA GLU A 179 -19.97 -22.80 9.01
C GLU A 179 -20.24 -21.55 8.15
N ASN A 180 -19.91 -21.62 6.85
CA ASN A 180 -20.05 -20.50 5.91
C ASN A 180 -19.22 -19.26 6.25
N VAL A 181 -18.17 -19.41 7.05
CA VAL A 181 -17.25 -18.32 7.39
C VAL A 181 -15.94 -18.46 6.58
N LEU A 182 -15.51 -17.37 5.97
CA LEU A 182 -14.25 -17.30 5.24
C LEU A 182 -13.17 -16.67 6.12
N MET A 183 -12.10 -17.39 6.40
CA MET A 183 -11.01 -16.94 7.28
C MET A 183 -9.74 -16.65 6.49
N SER A 184 -9.21 -15.46 6.62
CA SER A 184 -7.89 -15.07 6.09
C SER A 184 -6.79 -15.61 7.02
N ALA A 185 -6.09 -16.68 6.58
CA ALA A 185 -5.03 -17.32 7.33
C ALA A 185 -3.68 -16.65 7.03
N TRP A 186 -3.28 -15.72 7.90
CA TRP A 186 -2.13 -14.84 7.69
C TRP A 186 -0.90 -15.28 8.51
N TYR A 187 -1.08 -15.72 9.74
CA TYR A 187 -0.01 -16.14 10.63
C TYR A 187 -0.42 -17.38 11.43
N ASN A 188 0.41 -18.45 11.39
CA ASN A 188 0.09 -19.71 12.07
C ASN A 188 -0.09 -19.59 13.58
N GLY A 189 0.62 -18.65 14.22
CA GLY A 189 0.48 -18.42 15.66
C GLY A 189 -0.88 -17.81 16.06
N TYR A 190 -1.51 -17.10 15.14
CA TYR A 190 -2.86 -16.56 15.32
C TYR A 190 -3.95 -17.56 14.90
N ALA A 191 -3.75 -18.26 13.80
CA ALA A 191 -4.68 -19.30 13.34
C ALA A 191 -3.90 -20.45 12.69
N ASP A 192 -3.79 -21.58 13.39
CA ASP A 192 -3.24 -22.80 12.82
C ASP A 192 -4.17 -23.34 11.73
N PRO A 193 -3.71 -23.42 10.47
CA PRO A 193 -4.59 -23.77 9.37
C PRO A 193 -5.22 -25.15 9.49
N LYS A 194 -4.53 -26.14 10.05
CA LYS A 194 -5.07 -27.48 10.26
C LYS A 194 -6.18 -27.49 11.30
N GLU A 195 -5.98 -26.72 12.38
CA GLU A 195 -6.99 -26.57 13.42
C GLU A 195 -8.22 -25.84 12.89
N MET A 196 -8.05 -24.76 12.13
CA MET A 196 -9.16 -24.00 11.54
C MET A 196 -9.95 -24.85 10.54
N ILE A 197 -9.29 -25.61 9.67
CA ILE A 197 -9.96 -26.55 8.75
C ILE A 197 -10.76 -27.61 9.53
N LYS A 198 -10.19 -28.15 10.60
CA LYS A 198 -10.87 -29.15 11.46
C LYS A 198 -12.11 -28.55 12.13
N GLN A 199 -12.08 -27.27 12.50
CA GLN A 199 -13.22 -26.56 13.06
C GLN A 199 -14.29 -26.20 12.03
N GLY A 200 -14.01 -26.31 10.73
CA GLY A 200 -14.98 -26.12 9.66
C GLY A 200 -14.87 -24.80 8.90
N TYR A 201 -13.83 -24.00 9.14
CA TYR A 201 -13.60 -22.75 8.39
C TYR A 201 -13.16 -23.02 6.95
N ASP A 202 -13.62 -22.18 6.04
CA ASP A 202 -13.00 -22.01 4.72
C ASP A 202 -11.85 -21.01 4.83
N LEU A 203 -10.71 -21.29 4.17
CA LEU A 203 -9.50 -20.47 4.30
C LEU A 203 -9.11 -19.75 3.01
N ILE A 204 -8.62 -18.54 3.15
CA ILE A 204 -7.80 -17.83 2.16
C ILE A 204 -6.35 -17.86 2.64
N SER A 205 -5.44 -18.33 1.78
CA SER A 205 -4.00 -18.29 2.06
C SER A 205 -3.46 -16.88 1.86
N ILE A 206 -2.98 -16.27 2.94
CA ILE A 206 -2.35 -14.94 2.92
C ILE A 206 -1.16 -14.88 3.90
N PRO A 207 -0.21 -15.85 3.87
CA PRO A 207 0.86 -15.89 4.84
C PRO A 207 1.71 -14.61 4.81
N ASP A 208 1.82 -13.96 5.95
CA ASP A 208 2.51 -12.68 6.14
C ASP A 208 3.98 -12.72 5.67
N GLY A 209 4.68 -13.81 5.93
CA GLY A 209 6.07 -14.03 5.52
C GLY A 209 6.29 -14.12 4.01
N TYR A 210 5.24 -14.22 3.18
CA TYR A 210 5.32 -14.36 1.72
C TYR A 210 4.51 -13.33 0.96
N LEU A 211 3.38 -12.89 1.50
CA LEU A 211 2.35 -12.15 0.77
C LEU A 211 2.00 -10.79 1.37
N TYR A 212 2.73 -10.32 2.40
CA TYR A 212 2.57 -8.98 2.92
C TYR A 212 3.57 -8.03 2.25
N ILE A 213 3.04 -6.94 1.70
CA ILE A 213 3.80 -5.78 1.23
C ILE A 213 3.60 -4.69 2.30
N VAL A 214 4.70 -4.28 2.96
CA VAL A 214 4.68 -3.15 3.90
C VAL A 214 5.76 -2.18 3.46
N PRO A 215 5.39 -1.15 2.67
CA PRO A 215 6.34 -0.29 1.99
C PRO A 215 7.34 0.37 2.93
N ALA A 216 8.62 0.13 2.68
CA ALA A 216 9.77 0.67 3.43
C ALA A 216 9.80 0.34 4.94
N ALA A 217 8.98 -0.56 5.44
CA ALA A 217 8.89 -0.88 6.87
C ALA A 217 10.15 -1.61 7.40
N GLY A 218 10.72 -2.51 6.60
CA GLY A 218 11.95 -3.22 6.93
C GLY A 218 11.76 -4.51 7.75
N TYR A 219 10.53 -4.88 8.10
CA TYR A 219 10.20 -6.14 8.80
C TYR A 219 9.35 -7.10 7.97
N TYR A 220 8.64 -6.62 6.95
CA TYR A 220 8.02 -7.39 5.88
C TYR A 220 8.61 -7.00 4.53
N TYR A 221 8.16 -7.62 3.45
CA TYR A 221 8.62 -7.27 2.12
C TYR A 221 8.21 -5.85 1.73
N ASP A 222 9.17 -5.11 1.19
CA ASP A 222 8.91 -3.86 0.46
C ASP A 222 8.37 -4.17 -0.94
N TYR A 223 8.95 -5.19 -1.59
CA TYR A 223 8.49 -5.81 -2.84
C TYR A 223 8.43 -7.32 -2.65
N LEU A 224 7.34 -7.98 -3.05
CA LEU A 224 7.26 -9.43 -2.94
C LEU A 224 8.35 -10.12 -3.80
N ASN A 225 8.86 -11.22 -3.32
CA ASN A 225 9.73 -12.08 -4.09
C ASN A 225 8.90 -12.85 -5.13
N THR A 226 8.62 -12.20 -6.26
CA THR A 226 7.76 -12.74 -7.32
C THR A 226 8.35 -14.00 -7.97
N GLU A 227 9.67 -14.14 -7.99
CA GLU A 227 10.31 -15.33 -8.53
C GLU A 227 10.06 -16.55 -7.63
N MET A 228 10.25 -16.42 -6.33
CA MET A 228 9.95 -17.48 -5.36
C MET A 228 8.46 -17.84 -5.39
N LEU A 229 7.57 -16.82 -5.38
CA LEU A 229 6.14 -17.05 -5.46
C LEU A 229 5.75 -17.78 -6.75
N TYR A 230 6.33 -17.42 -7.89
CA TYR A 230 6.07 -18.05 -9.17
C TYR A 230 6.54 -19.52 -9.21
N LYS A 231 7.73 -19.80 -8.68
CA LYS A 231 8.33 -21.13 -8.72
C LYS A 231 7.77 -22.08 -7.67
N GLU A 232 7.54 -21.61 -6.46
CA GLU A 232 7.36 -22.46 -5.29
C GLU A 232 5.98 -22.34 -4.63
N TRP A 233 5.38 -21.15 -4.62
CA TRP A 233 4.14 -20.94 -3.90
C TRP A 233 2.90 -21.30 -4.72
N THR A 234 1.88 -21.82 -4.03
CA THR A 234 0.50 -21.99 -4.55
C THR A 234 -0.48 -21.68 -3.41
N PRO A 235 -1.78 -21.50 -3.69
CA PRO A 235 -2.79 -21.34 -2.64
C PRO A 235 -2.84 -22.46 -1.61
N ALA A 236 -2.32 -23.65 -1.96
CA ALA A 236 -2.21 -24.80 -1.05
C ALA A 236 -1.19 -24.57 0.09
N HIS A 237 -0.30 -23.59 -0.06
CA HIS A 237 0.63 -23.17 0.99
C HIS A 237 -0.06 -22.15 1.89
N VAL A 238 -0.50 -22.59 3.08
CA VAL A 238 -1.16 -21.74 4.09
C VAL A 238 -0.22 -21.61 5.28
N GLY A 239 0.53 -20.52 5.32
CA GLY A 239 1.59 -20.31 6.30
C GLY A 239 2.71 -21.36 6.16
N LYS A 240 2.96 -22.12 7.22
CA LYS A 240 3.95 -23.20 7.25
C LYS A 240 3.40 -24.55 6.74
N GLU A 241 2.11 -24.62 6.49
CA GLU A 241 1.44 -25.85 6.10
C GLU A 241 1.24 -25.92 4.59
N VAL A 242 1.39 -27.12 4.03
CA VAL A 242 1.12 -27.41 2.63
C VAL A 242 0.01 -28.45 2.56
N PHE A 243 -1.11 -28.05 1.99
CA PHE A 243 -2.28 -28.92 1.81
C PHE A 243 -2.27 -29.55 0.41
N PRO A 244 -3.08 -30.60 0.19
CA PRO A 244 -3.31 -31.08 -1.16
C PRO A 244 -3.84 -29.97 -2.07
N GLU A 245 -3.37 -29.94 -3.32
CA GLU A 245 -3.94 -29.04 -4.33
C GLU A 245 -5.46 -29.20 -4.43
N LYS A 246 -6.18 -28.11 -4.60
CA LYS A 246 -7.65 -28.08 -4.67
C LYS A 246 -8.35 -28.60 -3.40
N HIS A 247 -7.73 -28.45 -2.24
CA HIS A 247 -8.40 -28.74 -0.97
C HIS A 247 -9.71 -27.93 -0.84
N LYS A 248 -10.82 -28.62 -0.51
CA LYS A 248 -12.17 -28.02 -0.57
C LYS A 248 -12.35 -26.76 0.26
N GLN A 249 -11.67 -26.66 1.40
CA GLN A 249 -11.75 -25.51 2.31
C GLN A 249 -10.70 -24.45 2.03
N ILE A 250 -9.77 -24.63 1.09
CA ILE A 250 -8.84 -23.59 0.66
C ILE A 250 -9.41 -22.94 -0.59
N LYS A 251 -9.96 -21.73 -0.44
CA LYS A 251 -10.73 -21.05 -1.50
C LYS A 251 -9.84 -20.22 -2.43
N GLY A 252 -8.60 -19.99 -2.07
CA GLY A 252 -7.66 -19.22 -2.86
C GLY A 252 -6.53 -18.64 -2.03
N GLY A 253 -5.87 -17.65 -2.59
CA GLY A 253 -4.85 -16.87 -1.92
C GLY A 253 -5.00 -15.38 -2.21
N MET A 254 -4.43 -14.58 -1.36
CA MET A 254 -4.46 -13.13 -1.42
C MET A 254 -3.07 -12.59 -1.04
N PHE A 255 -2.73 -11.40 -1.47
CA PHE A 255 -1.64 -10.62 -0.88
C PHE A 255 -2.23 -9.35 -0.26
N ALA A 256 -1.57 -8.81 0.73
CA ALA A 256 -1.96 -7.58 1.39
C ALA A 256 -0.95 -6.46 1.18
N VAL A 257 -1.43 -5.22 1.24
CA VAL A 257 -0.61 -4.01 1.26
C VAL A 257 -1.00 -3.22 2.50
N TRP A 258 -0.05 -3.05 3.42
CA TRP A 258 -0.23 -2.32 4.67
C TRP A 258 0.65 -1.08 4.69
N ASN A 259 0.07 0.08 4.98
CA ASN A 259 0.81 1.33 5.10
C ASN A 259 1.08 1.67 6.57
N ASP A 260 1.75 0.77 7.28
CA ASP A 260 2.06 0.90 8.71
C ASP A 260 2.82 2.19 9.05
N HIS A 261 3.58 2.70 8.09
CA HIS A 261 4.36 3.93 8.22
C HIS A 261 3.70 5.09 7.46
N ALA A 262 2.54 5.54 7.92
CA ALA A 262 1.85 6.68 7.33
C ALA A 262 2.74 7.94 7.29
N GLY A 263 2.75 8.63 6.15
CA GLY A 263 3.57 9.83 5.96
C GLY A 263 5.06 9.60 5.69
N ASN A 264 5.46 8.38 5.33
CA ASN A 264 6.86 8.01 5.06
C ASN A 264 7.32 8.33 3.63
N GLY A 265 6.57 9.12 2.89
CA GLY A 265 6.89 9.51 1.51
C GLY A 265 6.44 8.51 0.44
N ILE A 266 5.73 7.45 0.77
CA ILE A 266 5.11 6.55 -0.20
C ILE A 266 4.00 7.28 -0.96
N SER A 267 4.05 7.21 -2.28
CA SER A 267 3.03 7.75 -3.19
C SER A 267 2.14 6.65 -3.77
N THR A 268 1.05 7.04 -4.43
CA THR A 268 0.20 6.12 -5.17
C THR A 268 0.99 5.31 -6.23
N LYS A 269 1.97 5.93 -6.90
CA LYS A 269 2.83 5.25 -7.87
C LYS A 269 3.73 4.21 -7.21
N ASP A 270 4.27 4.51 -6.04
CA ASP A 270 5.07 3.56 -5.26
C ASP A 270 4.25 2.33 -4.87
N ILE A 271 2.99 2.52 -4.47
CA ILE A 271 2.07 1.42 -4.16
C ILE A 271 1.79 0.59 -5.42
N HIS A 272 1.42 1.23 -6.53
CA HIS A 272 1.15 0.51 -7.78
C HIS A 272 2.36 -0.28 -8.27
N TYR A 273 3.56 0.28 -8.18
CA TYR A 273 4.79 -0.39 -8.60
C TYR A 273 5.09 -1.65 -7.79
N ARG A 274 4.61 -1.73 -6.54
CA ARG A 274 4.69 -2.92 -5.68
C ARG A 274 3.56 -3.92 -5.94
N VAL A 275 2.36 -3.40 -6.15
CA VAL A 275 1.12 -4.19 -6.27
C VAL A 275 1.07 -4.96 -7.59
N PHE A 276 1.37 -4.33 -8.74
CA PHE A 276 1.16 -4.98 -10.02
C PHE A 276 2.02 -6.23 -10.25
N PRO A 277 3.32 -6.26 -9.95
CA PRO A 277 4.11 -7.48 -10.04
C PRO A 277 3.55 -8.62 -9.17
N ALA A 278 3.12 -8.30 -7.94
CA ALA A 278 2.50 -9.25 -7.03
C ALA A 278 1.18 -9.80 -7.61
N MET A 279 0.29 -8.90 -8.05
CA MET A 279 -1.01 -9.25 -8.60
C MET A 279 -0.90 -10.12 -9.86
N GLN A 280 0.00 -9.79 -10.78
CA GLN A 280 0.23 -10.56 -12.01
C GLN A 280 0.76 -11.96 -11.68
N THR A 281 1.71 -12.06 -10.74
CA THR A 281 2.28 -13.34 -10.31
C THR A 281 1.23 -14.22 -9.64
N LEU A 282 0.47 -13.66 -8.69
CA LEU A 282 -0.58 -14.42 -8.02
C LEU A 282 -1.70 -14.83 -8.98
N ALA A 283 -2.06 -13.98 -9.94
CA ALA A 283 -3.08 -14.31 -10.94
C ALA A 283 -2.70 -15.59 -11.72
N VAL A 284 -1.45 -15.71 -12.16
CA VAL A 284 -0.95 -16.93 -12.82
C VAL A 284 -1.00 -18.10 -11.86
N LYS A 285 -0.51 -17.96 -10.63
CA LYS A 285 -0.46 -19.05 -9.64
C LYS A 285 -1.86 -19.50 -9.20
N MET A 286 -2.84 -18.62 -9.11
CA MET A 286 -4.24 -18.96 -8.86
C MET A 286 -4.84 -19.79 -10.00
N TRP A 287 -4.41 -19.54 -11.24
CA TRP A 287 -4.91 -20.24 -12.41
C TRP A 287 -4.22 -21.59 -12.65
N THR A 288 -2.88 -21.63 -12.53
CA THR A 288 -2.06 -22.80 -12.90
C THR A 288 -1.71 -23.71 -11.71
N GLY A 289 -1.79 -23.22 -10.48
CA GLY A 289 -1.26 -23.92 -9.31
C GLY A 289 0.25 -24.18 -9.47
N LYS A 290 0.67 -25.43 -9.29
CA LYS A 290 2.05 -25.86 -9.49
C LYS A 290 2.40 -26.15 -10.95
N ASP A 291 1.42 -26.25 -11.83
CA ASP A 291 1.57 -26.74 -13.21
C ASP A 291 1.94 -25.63 -14.20
N CYS A 292 2.57 -24.54 -13.73
CA CYS A 292 3.07 -23.48 -14.59
C CYS A 292 4.32 -23.95 -15.36
N THR A 293 4.20 -24.04 -16.69
CA THR A 293 5.27 -24.53 -17.58
C THR A 293 6.11 -23.42 -18.22
N VAL A 294 5.67 -22.17 -18.13
CA VAL A 294 6.42 -21.02 -18.67
C VAL A 294 7.58 -20.69 -17.73
N PRO A 295 8.82 -20.57 -18.24
CA PRO A 295 9.94 -20.12 -17.41
C PRO A 295 9.69 -18.75 -16.76
N TYR A 296 10.16 -18.53 -15.54
CA TYR A 296 9.94 -17.26 -14.84
C TYR A 296 10.49 -16.06 -15.62
N ALA A 297 11.64 -16.19 -16.27
CA ALA A 297 12.24 -15.11 -17.06
C ALA A 297 11.31 -14.65 -18.20
N ASP A 298 10.68 -15.61 -18.91
CA ASP A 298 9.75 -15.31 -19.99
C ASP A 298 8.46 -14.68 -19.46
N PHE A 299 7.92 -15.23 -18.36
CA PHE A 299 6.78 -14.62 -17.67
C PHE A 299 7.09 -13.19 -17.21
N ASN A 300 8.25 -12.97 -16.56
CA ASN A 300 8.65 -11.67 -16.05
C ASN A 300 8.82 -10.65 -17.17
N SER A 301 9.40 -11.05 -18.30
CA SER A 301 9.52 -10.18 -19.48
C SER A 301 8.13 -9.84 -20.06
N ALA A 302 7.26 -10.86 -20.23
CA ALA A 302 5.92 -10.65 -20.78
C ALA A 302 5.07 -9.72 -19.91
N ARG A 303 5.08 -9.90 -18.57
CA ARG A 303 4.29 -9.05 -17.67
C ARG A 303 4.71 -7.58 -17.69
N MET A 304 6.00 -7.29 -17.89
CA MET A 304 6.51 -5.94 -17.98
C MET A 304 5.96 -5.16 -19.18
N ALA A 305 5.58 -5.86 -20.26
CA ALA A 305 5.00 -5.27 -21.46
C ALA A 305 3.48 -5.02 -21.34
N ILE A 306 2.83 -5.54 -20.30
CA ILE A 306 1.39 -5.36 -20.12
C ILE A 306 1.11 -3.95 -19.61
N SER A 307 0.26 -3.22 -20.34
CA SER A 307 -0.28 -1.95 -19.88
C SER A 307 -1.24 -2.17 -18.70
N GLU A 308 -1.21 -1.27 -17.74
CA GLU A 308 -2.03 -1.34 -16.54
C GLU A 308 -2.75 -0.01 -16.27
N ALA A 309 -3.95 -0.09 -15.72
CA ALA A 309 -4.64 1.07 -15.22
C ALA A 309 -4.17 1.34 -13.78
N PRO A 310 -3.90 2.59 -13.41
CA PRO A 310 -4.09 3.85 -14.16
C PRO A 310 -2.92 4.25 -15.08
N GLY A 311 -2.23 3.32 -15.70
CA GLY A 311 -1.14 3.61 -16.65
C GLY A 311 0.18 3.95 -15.97
N VAL A 312 0.47 3.34 -14.83
CA VAL A 312 1.69 3.57 -14.05
C VAL A 312 2.87 2.77 -14.59
N ASN A 313 2.61 1.69 -15.34
CA ASN A 313 3.65 0.88 -15.97
C ASN A 313 4.36 1.66 -17.10
N VAL A 314 5.35 2.45 -16.74
CA VAL A 314 6.15 3.22 -17.69
C VAL A 314 6.90 2.30 -18.66
N ALA A 315 7.39 1.15 -18.18
CA ALA A 315 8.07 0.17 -19.03
C ALA A 315 7.15 -0.38 -20.13
N GLY A 316 5.87 -0.65 -19.82
CA GLY A 316 4.89 -1.07 -20.81
C GLY A 316 4.60 -0.01 -21.88
N ARG A 317 4.67 1.28 -21.53
CA ARG A 317 4.44 2.40 -22.46
C ARG A 317 5.63 2.68 -23.37
N ILE A 318 6.86 2.62 -22.85
CA ILE A 318 8.07 3.00 -23.60
C ILE A 318 8.92 1.78 -24.03
N GLY A 319 8.52 0.58 -23.63
CA GLY A 319 9.23 -0.68 -23.88
C GLY A 319 10.35 -0.95 -22.88
N THR A 320 10.75 -2.22 -22.82
CA THR A 320 11.72 -2.76 -21.84
C THR A 320 13.13 -2.85 -22.37
N GLU A 321 13.33 -2.82 -23.69
CA GLU A 321 14.66 -2.88 -24.29
C GLU A 321 15.47 -1.64 -23.91
N PRO A 322 16.68 -1.78 -23.34
CA PRO A 322 17.52 -0.67 -22.93
C PRO A 322 17.88 0.24 -24.11
N ARG A 323 17.47 1.48 -24.06
CA ARG A 323 17.71 2.46 -25.13
C ARG A 323 17.55 3.91 -24.65
N ALA A 324 17.99 4.84 -25.47
CA ALA A 324 17.58 6.24 -25.40
C ALA A 324 16.12 6.36 -25.88
N VAL A 325 15.27 6.97 -25.05
CA VAL A 325 13.85 7.23 -25.36
C VAL A 325 13.57 8.69 -25.71
N TYR A 326 14.51 9.57 -25.40
CA TYR A 326 14.46 10.98 -25.74
C TYR A 326 15.87 11.55 -25.90
N ASN A 327 16.07 12.35 -26.93
CA ASN A 327 17.29 13.09 -27.20
C ASN A 327 16.94 14.48 -27.71
N LEU A 328 17.60 15.52 -27.17
CA LEU A 328 17.36 16.89 -27.57
C LEU A 328 18.66 17.71 -27.46
N GLU A 329 19.04 18.39 -28.53
CA GLU A 329 20.26 19.21 -28.56
C GLU A 329 20.16 20.42 -27.61
N THR A 330 19.00 21.10 -27.57
CA THR A 330 18.79 22.30 -26.74
C THR A 330 17.39 22.29 -26.13
N LEU A 331 17.32 22.25 -24.80
CA LEU A 331 16.06 22.35 -24.08
C LEU A 331 15.66 23.82 -23.93
N LYS A 332 14.47 24.17 -24.40
CA LYS A 332 13.92 25.52 -24.27
C LYS A 332 12.94 25.59 -23.11
N PRO A 333 12.92 26.71 -22.36
CA PRO A 333 11.91 26.93 -21.33
C PRO A 333 10.49 26.75 -21.88
N GLY A 334 9.62 26.08 -21.12
CA GLY A 334 8.23 25.84 -21.47
C GLY A 334 7.98 24.79 -22.54
N MET A 335 9.02 24.10 -23.04
CA MET A 335 8.91 23.10 -24.10
C MET A 335 8.20 21.84 -23.60
N GLU A 336 7.27 21.30 -24.37
CA GLU A 336 6.69 19.98 -24.17
C GLU A 336 7.57 18.91 -24.82
N THR A 337 7.81 17.80 -24.11
CA THR A 337 8.73 16.74 -24.59
C THR A 337 8.04 15.65 -25.41
N GLY A 338 6.73 15.52 -25.25
CA GLY A 338 5.94 14.39 -25.78
C GLY A 338 5.99 13.14 -24.90
N LEU A 339 6.82 13.13 -23.83
CA LEU A 339 6.82 12.11 -22.78
C LEU A 339 6.14 12.67 -21.54
N LYS A 340 5.40 11.84 -20.81
CA LYS A 340 4.82 12.27 -19.53
C LYS A 340 5.86 12.19 -18.41
N GLU A 341 6.53 11.04 -18.30
CA GLU A 341 7.44 10.69 -17.23
C GLU A 341 8.26 9.46 -17.58
N ILE A 342 9.30 9.18 -16.82
CA ILE A 342 10.05 7.94 -16.87
C ILE A 342 10.35 7.43 -15.45
N GLY A 343 10.32 6.14 -15.25
CA GLY A 343 10.69 5.57 -13.95
C GLY A 343 10.23 4.12 -13.77
N TYR A 344 10.66 3.49 -12.71
CA TYR A 344 11.67 3.93 -11.69
C TYR A 344 13.11 3.82 -12.20
N HIS A 345 13.39 2.90 -13.15
CA HIS A 345 14.70 2.71 -13.74
C HIS A 345 14.90 3.69 -14.88
N TYR A 346 15.76 4.66 -14.69
CA TYR A 346 16.06 5.67 -15.70
C TYR A 346 17.46 6.28 -15.55
N THR A 347 17.92 6.94 -16.61
CA THR A 347 19.00 7.89 -16.61
C THR A 347 18.57 9.13 -17.37
N VAL A 348 18.70 10.30 -16.76
CA VAL A 348 18.51 11.60 -17.40
C VAL A 348 19.82 12.36 -17.34
N SER A 349 20.37 12.74 -18.48
CA SER A 349 21.61 13.50 -18.56
C SER A 349 21.46 14.76 -19.41
N PHE A 350 22.19 15.81 -19.06
CA PHE A 350 22.25 17.06 -19.80
C PHE A 350 23.49 17.87 -19.43
N ASP A 351 23.90 18.78 -20.32
CA ASP A 351 24.90 19.79 -20.02
C ASP A 351 24.23 21.10 -19.63
N ILE A 352 24.74 21.75 -18.61
CA ILE A 352 24.26 23.04 -18.12
C ILE A 352 25.35 24.10 -18.15
N LYS A 353 25.00 25.31 -18.64
CA LYS A 353 25.66 26.54 -18.26
C LYS A 353 24.69 27.30 -17.37
N ALA A 354 25.01 27.36 -16.06
CA ALA A 354 24.12 27.85 -15.04
C ALA A 354 24.04 29.39 -15.05
N GLU A 355 22.84 29.88 -14.87
CA GLU A 355 22.56 31.28 -14.55
C GLU A 355 22.01 31.39 -13.12
N ALA A 356 21.83 32.65 -12.65
CA ALA A 356 21.20 32.90 -11.35
C ALA A 356 19.71 32.54 -11.41
N GLU A 357 19.37 31.37 -10.87
CA GLU A 357 18.00 30.90 -10.80
C GLU A 357 17.32 31.32 -9.50
N GLU A 358 16.04 31.62 -9.58
CA GLU A 358 15.22 31.90 -8.42
C GLU A 358 14.79 30.60 -7.72
N LYS A 359 14.51 30.67 -6.42
CA LYS A 359 13.95 29.52 -5.70
C LYS A 359 12.61 29.10 -6.33
N GLY A 360 12.43 27.80 -6.54
CA GLY A 360 11.29 27.24 -7.21
C GLY A 360 11.46 27.12 -8.73
N THR A 361 12.67 27.38 -9.28
CA THR A 361 12.92 27.19 -10.72
C THR A 361 12.91 25.71 -11.08
N GLU A 362 11.94 25.36 -11.92
CA GLU A 362 11.72 23.99 -12.41
C GLU A 362 12.61 23.68 -13.62
N LEU A 363 13.17 22.46 -13.67
CA LEU A 363 13.76 21.90 -14.90
C LEU A 363 12.69 21.16 -15.71
N PHE A 364 12.00 20.21 -15.09
CA PHE A 364 10.92 19.44 -15.70
C PHE A 364 9.76 19.27 -14.70
N ARG A 365 8.56 19.15 -15.25
CA ARG A 365 7.37 18.83 -14.49
C ARG A 365 6.49 17.78 -15.14
N SER A 366 5.70 17.09 -14.33
CA SER A 366 4.53 16.29 -14.66
C SER A 366 3.42 16.60 -13.64
N PRO A 367 2.19 16.05 -13.77
CA PRO A 367 1.14 16.32 -12.79
C PRO A 367 1.51 15.99 -11.33
N ASP A 368 2.32 14.95 -11.11
CA ASP A 368 2.58 14.41 -9.78
C ASP A 368 3.99 14.71 -9.25
N ALA A 369 4.86 15.28 -10.09
CA ALA A 369 6.25 15.56 -9.72
C ALA A 369 6.82 16.78 -10.43
N VAL A 370 7.80 17.42 -9.78
CA VAL A 370 8.63 18.49 -10.36
C VAL A 370 10.08 18.22 -10.00
N PHE A 371 10.98 18.28 -10.98
CA PHE A 371 12.41 18.34 -10.75
C PHE A 371 12.89 19.78 -10.88
N TYR A 372 13.58 20.27 -9.84
CA TYR A 372 14.02 21.65 -9.71
C TYR A 372 15.51 21.82 -10.01
N LEU A 373 15.87 22.86 -10.77
CA LEU A 373 17.23 23.42 -10.77
C LEU A 373 17.54 24.16 -9.47
N SER A 374 16.51 24.76 -8.87
CA SER A 374 16.57 25.50 -7.61
C SER A 374 15.30 25.22 -6.81
N ASP A 375 15.35 24.37 -5.79
CA ASP A 375 14.15 24.01 -5.04
C ASP A 375 13.57 25.18 -4.24
N PRO A 376 12.26 25.18 -3.95
CA PRO A 376 11.60 26.33 -3.32
C PRO A 376 12.04 26.58 -1.87
N ALA A 377 12.61 25.60 -1.18
CA ALA A 377 13.01 25.74 0.22
C ALA A 377 14.47 26.18 0.33
N SER A 378 15.39 25.46 -0.27
CA SER A 378 16.83 25.65 -0.08
C SER A 378 17.55 26.38 -1.22
N GLY A 379 16.98 26.32 -2.45
CA GLY A 379 17.65 26.82 -3.66
C GLY A 379 18.67 25.84 -4.26
N LYS A 380 18.71 24.60 -3.78
CA LYS A 380 19.55 23.52 -4.30
C LYS A 380 18.81 22.71 -5.35
N LEU A 381 19.51 21.82 -6.06
CA LEU A 381 18.83 20.81 -6.87
C LEU A 381 17.93 19.96 -6.00
N GLY A 382 16.77 19.58 -6.55
CA GLY A 382 15.86 18.74 -5.81
C GLY A 382 14.65 18.34 -6.62
N PHE A 383 13.76 17.61 -6.00
CA PHE A 383 12.48 17.26 -6.60
C PHE A 383 11.38 17.18 -5.56
N ILE A 384 10.17 17.46 -5.99
CA ILE A 384 8.95 17.21 -5.22
C ILE A 384 8.13 16.14 -5.95
N ARG A 385 7.56 15.23 -5.19
CA ARG A 385 6.58 14.26 -5.67
C ARG A 385 5.49 14.07 -4.63
N ASP A 386 4.25 14.11 -5.04
CA ASP A 386 3.09 13.96 -4.15
C ASP A 386 3.21 14.78 -2.85
N GLY A 387 3.76 16.00 -2.94
CA GLY A 387 3.96 16.90 -1.81
C GLY A 387 5.25 16.70 -0.99
N TYR A 388 6.04 15.66 -1.26
CA TYR A 388 7.30 15.39 -0.53
C TYR A 388 8.50 15.97 -1.26
N LEU A 389 9.10 17.03 -0.68
CA LEU A 389 10.34 17.65 -1.18
C LEU A 389 11.57 16.84 -0.78
N ASN A 390 12.40 16.51 -1.76
CA ASN A 390 13.70 15.87 -1.60
C ASN A 390 14.77 16.73 -2.25
N THR A 391 15.80 17.09 -1.51
CA THR A 391 16.85 18.02 -1.93
C THR A 391 18.20 17.33 -1.95
N PHE A 392 18.96 17.50 -3.04
CA PHE A 392 20.35 17.13 -3.11
C PHE A 392 21.21 18.20 -2.44
N ASN A 393 22.31 17.81 -1.81
CA ASN A 393 23.26 18.76 -1.25
C ASN A 393 24.18 19.36 -2.33
N TYR A 394 23.56 19.90 -3.39
CA TYR A 394 24.26 20.51 -4.52
C TYR A 394 23.47 21.73 -5.02
N GLN A 395 24.19 22.82 -5.31
CA GLN A 395 23.64 24.06 -5.87
C GLN A 395 24.56 24.54 -6.98
N PHE A 396 24.00 24.97 -8.10
CA PHE A 396 24.74 25.64 -9.15
C PHE A 396 25.01 27.11 -8.79
N TYR A 397 26.19 27.58 -9.22
CA TYR A 397 26.53 28.99 -9.18
C TYR A 397 26.48 29.60 -10.59
N PRO A 398 26.17 30.90 -10.73
CA PRO A 398 26.19 31.57 -12.04
C PRO A 398 27.51 31.34 -12.78
N GLU A 399 27.43 31.16 -14.11
CA GLU A 399 28.53 30.84 -15.02
C GLU A 399 29.16 29.44 -14.84
N GLU A 400 28.75 28.64 -13.87
CA GLU A 400 29.18 27.26 -13.73
C GLU A 400 28.74 26.43 -14.93
N THR A 401 29.64 25.62 -15.47
CA THR A 401 29.36 24.65 -16.53
C THR A 401 29.58 23.24 -15.99
N ALA A 402 28.63 22.35 -16.21
CA ALA A 402 28.71 20.97 -15.73
C ALA A 402 27.93 20.02 -16.62
N SER A 403 28.35 18.77 -16.64
CA SER A 403 27.55 17.65 -17.14
C SER A 403 26.80 17.03 -15.96
N VAL A 404 25.48 17.01 -16.04
CA VAL A 404 24.58 16.51 -14.99
C VAL A 404 24.01 15.17 -15.41
N THR A 405 24.06 14.19 -14.52
CA THR A 405 23.36 12.92 -14.72
C THR A 405 22.55 12.59 -13.47
N ILE A 406 21.29 12.26 -13.67
CA ILE A 406 20.36 11.80 -12.62
C ILE A 406 19.97 10.37 -12.98
N THR A 407 20.19 9.44 -12.05
CA THR A 407 19.75 8.05 -12.21
C THR A 407 18.74 7.70 -11.13
N GLY A 408 17.79 6.82 -11.47
CA GLY A 408 16.84 6.29 -10.52
C GLY A 408 16.70 4.79 -10.60
N ASP A 409 16.35 4.19 -9.48
CA ASP A 409 15.86 2.82 -9.37
C ASP A 409 14.76 2.74 -8.30
N GLU A 410 14.28 1.54 -7.95
CA GLU A 410 13.24 1.34 -6.94
C GLU A 410 13.70 1.65 -5.50
N LYS A 411 14.98 2.00 -5.29
CA LYS A 411 15.58 2.25 -3.97
C LYS A 411 16.04 3.68 -3.78
N SER A 412 16.46 4.36 -4.86
CA SER A 412 17.08 5.67 -4.71
C SER A 412 17.03 6.52 -5.98
N THR A 413 17.32 7.81 -5.79
CA THR A 413 17.58 8.79 -6.86
C THR A 413 18.97 9.37 -6.65
N ARG A 414 19.86 9.26 -7.65
CA ARG A 414 21.29 9.65 -7.56
C ARG A 414 21.60 10.82 -8.45
N LEU A 415 22.44 11.72 -7.96
CA LEU A 415 22.98 12.87 -8.70
C LEU A 415 24.48 12.68 -8.98
N TYR A 416 24.86 12.82 -10.23
CA TYR A 416 26.25 12.88 -10.68
C TYR A 416 26.49 14.23 -11.34
N ILE A 417 27.65 14.83 -11.06
CA ILE A 417 28.17 16.03 -11.70
C ILE A 417 29.55 15.71 -12.27
N ASP A 418 29.74 15.95 -13.56
CA ASP A 418 30.96 15.63 -14.31
C ASP A 418 31.41 14.18 -14.11
N GLY A 419 30.44 13.25 -14.17
CA GLY A 419 30.65 11.82 -13.98
C GLY A 419 30.95 11.38 -12.54
N LYS A 420 30.91 12.27 -11.56
CA LYS A 420 31.19 11.95 -10.15
C LYS A 420 29.90 11.96 -9.33
N LEU A 421 29.65 10.88 -8.60
CA LEU A 421 28.52 10.80 -7.65
C LEU A 421 28.64 11.92 -6.62
N LYS A 422 27.65 12.78 -6.55
CA LYS A 422 27.54 13.85 -5.55
C LYS A 422 26.68 13.43 -4.37
N GLU A 423 25.56 12.77 -4.64
CA GLU A 423 24.70 12.28 -3.60
C GLU A 423 23.80 11.14 -4.09
N ASP A 424 23.55 10.20 -3.20
CA ASP A 424 22.57 9.12 -3.34
C ASP A 424 21.43 9.38 -2.35
N LEU A 425 20.26 9.76 -2.86
CA LEU A 425 19.04 9.88 -2.09
C LEU A 425 18.37 8.51 -1.93
N ALA A 426 19.03 7.62 -1.19
CA ALA A 426 18.46 6.35 -0.76
C ALA A 426 17.39 6.55 0.34
N ILE A 427 16.76 5.47 0.79
CA ILE A 427 15.85 5.48 1.95
C ILE A 427 16.53 6.22 3.12
N ARG A 428 15.85 7.25 3.64
CA ARG A 428 16.31 8.00 4.82
C ARG A 428 15.66 7.46 6.07
N LYS A 429 16.47 7.06 7.03
CA LYS A 429 15.99 6.68 8.36
C LYS A 429 15.81 7.91 9.23
N GLN A 430 14.61 8.12 9.73
CA GLN A 430 14.31 9.14 10.73
C GLN A 430 14.10 8.48 12.09
N TYR A 431 14.72 9.07 13.14
CA TYR A 431 14.65 8.57 14.50
C TYR A 431 13.70 9.40 15.35
N PHE A 432 12.98 8.71 16.23
CA PHE A 432 12.01 9.27 17.18
C PHE A 432 12.39 8.82 18.61
N ASN A 433 11.80 9.47 19.61
CA ASN A 433 11.88 9.07 21.02
C ASN A 433 13.32 8.85 21.52
N GLY A 434 14.23 9.76 21.18
CA GLY A 434 15.64 9.64 21.56
C GLY A 434 16.39 8.50 20.89
N GLY A 435 15.97 8.11 19.68
CA GLY A 435 16.59 7.05 18.88
C GLY A 435 16.07 5.64 19.14
N LYS A 436 15.03 5.49 19.97
CA LYS A 436 14.41 4.19 20.27
C LYS A 436 13.59 3.65 19.12
N ASP A 437 12.92 4.54 18.39
CA ASP A 437 12.05 4.23 17.27
C ASP A 437 12.60 4.84 15.99
N SER A 438 12.31 4.24 14.85
CA SER A 438 12.73 4.78 13.56
C SER A 438 11.72 4.43 12.46
N MET A 439 11.62 5.32 11.49
CA MET A 439 10.83 5.13 10.27
C MET A 439 11.70 5.38 9.05
N ASN A 440 11.52 4.59 8.01
CA ASN A 440 12.20 4.77 6.74
C ASN A 440 11.38 5.66 5.81
N TYR A 441 12.00 6.70 5.26
CA TYR A 441 11.39 7.60 4.28
C TYR A 441 11.89 7.26 2.88
N VAL A 442 10.95 7.07 1.95
CA VAL A 442 11.22 6.78 0.55
C VAL A 442 11.57 8.06 -0.20
N ARG A 443 12.64 7.99 -1.02
CA ARG A 443 13.12 9.11 -1.85
C ARG A 443 13.34 8.72 -3.31
N THR A 444 12.57 7.74 -3.78
CA THR A 444 12.52 7.35 -5.20
C THR A 444 11.75 8.38 -6.02
N LEU A 445 11.97 8.43 -7.31
CA LEU A 445 11.30 9.36 -8.22
C LEU A 445 10.90 8.65 -9.51
N VAL A 446 9.64 8.77 -9.89
CA VAL A 446 9.23 8.68 -11.29
C VAL A 446 9.55 10.04 -11.90
N PHE A 447 10.58 10.10 -12.75
CA PHE A 447 11.13 11.37 -13.22
C PHE A 447 10.15 12.10 -14.13
N PRO A 448 9.80 13.36 -13.82
CA PRO A 448 8.84 14.14 -14.61
C PRO A 448 9.48 14.58 -15.94
N LEU A 449 8.73 14.45 -17.03
CA LEU A 449 9.21 14.81 -18.38
C LEU A 449 8.17 15.51 -19.26
N GLU A 450 6.97 15.80 -18.74
CA GLU A 450 5.90 16.31 -19.59
C GLU A 450 6.24 17.68 -20.18
N LYS A 451 6.78 18.58 -19.36
CA LYS A 451 7.08 19.94 -19.76
C LYS A 451 8.33 20.48 -19.08
N ALA A 452 9.17 21.18 -19.83
CA ALA A 452 10.26 21.97 -19.30
C ALA A 452 9.74 23.17 -18.50
N GLY A 453 10.41 23.53 -17.41
CA GLY A 453 10.12 24.71 -16.61
C GLY A 453 10.57 26.01 -17.26
N ASN A 454 10.44 27.12 -16.52
CA ASN A 454 10.93 28.43 -16.92
C ASN A 454 12.25 28.73 -16.22
N PHE A 455 13.34 28.34 -16.83
CA PHE A 455 14.72 28.57 -16.36
C PHE A 455 15.46 29.57 -17.24
N LYS A 456 16.51 30.17 -16.70
CA LYS A 456 17.44 31.12 -17.37
C LYS A 456 18.67 30.42 -17.92
N SER A 457 19.09 29.33 -17.26
CA SER A 457 20.28 28.54 -17.61
C SER A 457 20.20 27.95 -19.01
N SER A 458 21.34 27.78 -19.67
CA SER A 458 21.43 27.06 -20.95
C SER A 458 21.52 25.55 -20.70
N ILE A 459 20.54 24.80 -21.20
CA ILE A 459 20.48 23.34 -21.07
C ILE A 459 20.63 22.71 -22.45
N ARG A 460 21.61 21.83 -22.61
CA ARG A 460 21.91 21.16 -23.90
C ARG A 460 22.14 19.66 -23.71
N ASN A 461 22.14 18.95 -24.86
CA ASN A 461 22.49 17.52 -24.94
C ASN A 461 21.65 16.67 -23.97
N VAL A 462 20.34 16.94 -23.90
CA VAL A 462 19.44 16.17 -23.03
C VAL A 462 19.26 14.78 -23.60
N GLU A 463 19.63 13.76 -22.81
CA GLU A 463 19.40 12.36 -23.11
C GLU A 463 18.60 11.70 -21.99
N VAL A 464 17.60 10.90 -22.35
CA VAL A 464 16.82 10.10 -21.40
C VAL A 464 16.88 8.63 -21.81
N LEU A 465 17.34 7.79 -20.89
CA LEU A 465 17.39 6.34 -21.07
C LEU A 465 16.34 5.66 -20.19
N ASN A 466 15.73 4.58 -20.68
CA ASN A 466 14.77 3.76 -19.94
C ASN A 466 15.39 2.72 -19.00
N TYR A 467 16.63 2.94 -18.60
CA TYR A 467 17.35 2.09 -17.66
C TYR A 467 18.29 2.94 -16.77
N CYS A 468 18.58 2.43 -15.59
CA CYS A 468 19.58 3.00 -14.71
C CYS A 468 20.98 2.58 -15.21
N LYS A 469 21.82 3.54 -15.63
CA LYS A 469 23.23 3.24 -15.94
C LYS A 469 23.90 2.73 -14.66
N PRO A 470 24.68 1.64 -14.74
CA PRO A 470 25.54 1.26 -13.62
C PRO A 470 26.49 2.41 -13.29
N GLU A 471 27.03 2.41 -12.07
CA GLU A 471 27.97 3.44 -11.58
C GLU A 471 29.04 3.75 -12.64
N MET A 472 29.17 5.06 -12.94
CA MET A 472 30.09 5.58 -13.96
C MET A 472 31.49 5.74 -13.37
#